data_5c4f961dd90f28646ffae86b900d30f3
#
_entry.id   5c4f961dd90f28646ffae86b900d30f3
#
_cell.length_a   1.000
_cell.length_b   1.000
_cell.length_c   1.000
_cell.angle_alpha   90.00
_cell.angle_beta   90.00
_cell.angle_gamma   90.00
#
_symmetry.space_group_name_H-M   'P 1'
#
loop_
_entity.id
_entity.type
_entity.pdbx_description
1 polymer ?
#
loop_
_entity_poly.entity_id
_entity_poly.type
_entity_poly.pdbx_seq_one_letter_code
_entity_poly.pdbx_strand_id
1 'polypeptide(L)'
;MRSGAELRERGPSASLRTGFTLLEVLIAIAILALIAVLGYRALAALSDSEVKLTAEATRWRTLDLFFARLEGDLRQAMPRPARLSEAREPAWLGATDATGNSVLAFSRAGPEFSLETGSAGQRLGYRFREGAVEVLYWASYDRPRGVDPSAYALLDGIAGFQLAYLTKDGAWVNTWPNSGESALPRAVKVNLTLASGEAIERWLALR
;
A
#
# COMPACT_ATOMS: atom_id res chain seq x y z
N MET A 1 -51.44 -95.77 18.17
CA MET A 1 -51.48 -94.57 17.36
C MET A 1 -50.57 -93.52 17.96
N ARG A 2 -49.37 -93.35 17.45
CA ARG A 2 -48.42 -92.29 17.85
C ARG A 2 -47.88 -91.65 16.62
N SER A 3 -48.26 -90.36 16.45
CA SER A 3 -47.79 -89.47 15.42
C SER A 3 -46.38 -89.05 15.76
N GLY A 4 -45.40 -89.31 14.95
CA GLY A 4 -44.06 -88.79 15.04
C GLY A 4 -43.98 -87.43 14.30
N ALA A 5 -43.65 -86.36 15.01
CA ALA A 5 -43.35 -85.08 14.44
C ALA A 5 -41.83 -85.01 14.14
N GLU A 6 -41.43 -85.00 12.87
CA GLU A 6 -40.06 -84.76 12.45
C GLU A 6 -39.70 -83.25 12.63
N LEU A 7 -38.78 -83.00 13.52
CA LEU A 7 -38.11 -81.71 13.68
C LEU A 7 -37.04 -81.58 12.59
N ARG A 8 -37.32 -80.74 11.61
CA ARG A 8 -36.39 -80.31 10.54
C ARG A 8 -35.41 -79.34 11.10
N GLU A 9 -34.21 -79.78 11.46
CA GLU A 9 -33.09 -78.89 11.83
C GLU A 9 -32.69 -78.03 10.63
N ARG A 10 -32.82 -76.71 10.76
CA ARG A 10 -32.22 -75.73 9.84
C ARG A 10 -30.74 -75.67 10.15
N GLY A 11 -29.90 -76.20 9.32
CA GLY A 11 -28.46 -76.03 9.36
C GLY A 11 -28.05 -74.56 9.22
N PRO A 12 -26.94 -74.16 9.83
CA PRO A 12 -26.47 -72.79 9.75
C PRO A 12 -26.07 -72.42 8.31
N SER A 13 -26.64 -71.36 7.77
CA SER A 13 -26.25 -70.81 6.46
C SER A 13 -24.80 -70.38 6.55
N ALA A 14 -23.90 -71.09 5.88
CA ALA A 14 -22.51 -70.74 5.72
C ALA A 14 -22.45 -69.43 4.91
N SER A 15 -22.19 -68.34 5.57
CA SER A 15 -21.86 -67.05 4.90
C SER A 15 -20.54 -67.22 4.14
N LEU A 16 -20.60 -67.19 2.81
CA LEU A 16 -19.46 -67.24 1.92
C LEU A 16 -18.66 -65.93 2.24
N ARG A 17 -17.55 -66.05 2.95
CA ARG A 17 -16.57 -64.98 3.10
C ARG A 17 -15.87 -64.84 1.76
N THR A 18 -16.30 -63.85 0.95
CA THR A 18 -15.61 -63.46 -0.26
C THR A 18 -14.35 -62.69 0.17
N GLY A 19 -13.19 -63.25 -0.07
CA GLY A 19 -11.90 -62.56 0.12
C GLY A 19 -11.70 -61.53 -0.97
N PHE A 20 -11.03 -60.41 -0.64
CA PHE A 20 -10.64 -59.38 -1.61
C PHE A 20 -9.70 -59.95 -2.68
N THR A 21 -9.95 -59.58 -3.93
CA THR A 21 -9.06 -59.95 -5.04
C THR A 21 -7.85 -59.01 -5.08
N LEU A 22 -6.71 -59.49 -5.54
CA LEU A 22 -5.50 -58.68 -5.72
C LEU A 22 -5.77 -57.49 -6.64
N LEU A 23 -6.61 -57.67 -7.67
CA LEU A 23 -7.01 -56.61 -8.59
C LEU A 23 -7.80 -55.48 -7.89
N GLU A 24 -8.69 -55.84 -6.98
CA GLU A 24 -9.52 -54.87 -6.24
C GLU A 24 -8.67 -54.00 -5.32
N VAL A 25 -7.64 -54.55 -4.67
CA VAL A 25 -6.67 -53.84 -3.87
C VAL A 25 -5.83 -52.91 -4.73
N LEU A 26 -5.38 -53.33 -5.91
CA LEU A 26 -4.61 -52.48 -6.84
C LEU A 26 -5.43 -51.28 -7.34
N ILE A 27 -6.70 -51.51 -7.70
CA ILE A 27 -7.60 -50.42 -8.13
C ILE A 27 -7.84 -49.42 -6.97
N ALA A 28 -8.07 -49.94 -5.77
CA ALA A 28 -8.28 -49.13 -4.60
C ALA A 28 -7.05 -48.20 -4.30
N ILE A 29 -5.84 -48.77 -4.36
CA ILE A 29 -4.59 -47.99 -4.19
C ILE A 29 -4.42 -46.98 -5.32
N ALA A 30 -4.72 -47.32 -6.57
CA ALA A 30 -4.64 -46.41 -7.70
C ALA A 30 -5.59 -45.21 -7.54
N ILE A 31 -6.83 -45.45 -7.12
CA ILE A 31 -7.82 -44.42 -6.84
C ILE A 31 -7.35 -43.54 -5.66
N LEU A 32 -6.87 -44.14 -4.59
CA LEU A 32 -6.36 -43.42 -3.43
C LEU A 32 -5.17 -42.52 -3.81
N ALA A 33 -4.23 -43.02 -4.62
CA ALA A 33 -3.09 -42.25 -5.10
C ALA A 33 -3.55 -41.05 -5.96
N LEU A 34 -4.55 -41.27 -6.84
CA LEU A 34 -5.11 -40.17 -7.64
C LEU A 34 -5.76 -39.11 -6.77
N ILE A 35 -6.57 -39.50 -5.78
CA ILE A 35 -7.19 -38.54 -4.83
C ILE A 35 -6.13 -37.78 -4.03
N ALA A 36 -5.07 -38.45 -3.57
CA ALA A 36 -3.98 -37.83 -2.84
C ALA A 36 -3.26 -36.80 -3.69
N VAL A 37 -2.97 -37.11 -4.97
CA VAL A 37 -2.33 -36.15 -5.90
C VAL A 37 -3.23 -34.93 -6.16
N LEU A 38 -4.53 -35.15 -6.38
CA LEU A 38 -5.48 -34.05 -6.59
C LEU A 38 -5.63 -33.18 -5.34
N GLY A 39 -5.70 -33.78 -4.16
CA GLY A 39 -5.74 -33.08 -2.88
C GLY A 39 -4.49 -32.25 -2.64
N TYR A 40 -3.30 -32.79 -2.92
CA TYR A 40 -2.05 -32.07 -2.81
C TYR A 40 -1.99 -30.86 -3.77
N ARG A 41 -2.41 -31.05 -5.04
CA ARG A 41 -2.46 -29.95 -6.02
C ARG A 41 -3.43 -28.84 -5.60
N ALA A 42 -4.59 -29.20 -5.08
CA ALA A 42 -5.55 -28.21 -4.57
C ALA A 42 -4.98 -27.41 -3.40
N LEU A 43 -4.32 -28.08 -2.45
CA LEU A 43 -3.68 -27.44 -1.31
C LEU A 43 -2.53 -26.48 -1.75
N ALA A 44 -1.68 -26.94 -2.69
CA ALA A 44 -0.61 -26.11 -3.24
C ALA A 44 -1.17 -24.85 -3.93
N ALA A 45 -2.22 -24.98 -4.73
CA ALA A 45 -2.86 -23.84 -5.40
C ALA A 45 -3.48 -22.84 -4.41
N LEU A 46 -4.05 -23.31 -3.30
CA LEU A 46 -4.57 -22.45 -2.24
C LEU A 46 -3.44 -21.69 -1.55
N SER A 47 -2.34 -22.37 -1.22
CA SER A 47 -1.17 -21.74 -0.60
C SER A 47 -0.54 -20.66 -1.49
N ASP A 48 -0.39 -20.94 -2.79
CA ASP A 48 0.11 -19.96 -3.76
C ASP A 48 -0.82 -18.74 -3.87
N SER A 49 -2.13 -18.96 -3.81
CA SER A 49 -3.12 -17.88 -3.86
C SER A 49 -3.06 -17.02 -2.59
N GLU A 50 -2.89 -17.61 -1.42
CA GLU A 50 -2.76 -16.91 -0.15
C GLU A 50 -1.52 -16.00 -0.13
N VAL A 51 -0.37 -16.50 -0.62
CA VAL A 51 0.87 -15.70 -0.72
C VAL A 51 0.67 -14.49 -1.63
N LYS A 52 0.04 -14.67 -2.79
CA LYS A 52 -0.25 -13.57 -3.73
C LYS A 52 -1.20 -12.53 -3.13
N LEU A 53 -2.29 -12.97 -2.52
CA LEU A 53 -3.26 -12.08 -1.87
C LEU A 53 -2.63 -11.28 -0.72
N THR A 54 -1.77 -11.91 0.07
CA THR A 54 -1.07 -11.24 1.18
C THR A 54 -0.09 -10.19 0.65
N ALA A 55 0.64 -10.49 -0.42
CA ALA A 55 1.55 -9.54 -1.06
C ALA A 55 0.79 -8.33 -1.62
N GLU A 56 -0.32 -8.55 -2.32
CA GLU A 56 -1.18 -7.48 -2.85
C GLU A 56 -1.78 -6.64 -1.71
N ALA A 57 -2.31 -7.26 -0.67
CA ALA A 57 -2.87 -6.57 0.49
C ALA A 57 -1.81 -5.70 1.19
N THR A 58 -0.59 -6.19 1.32
CA THR A 58 0.53 -5.44 1.90
C THR A 58 0.88 -4.22 1.05
N ARG A 59 0.94 -4.38 -0.28
CA ARG A 59 1.19 -3.29 -1.22
C ARG A 59 0.15 -2.18 -1.10
N TRP A 60 -1.14 -2.54 -1.13
CA TRP A 60 -2.23 -1.56 -1.00
C TRP A 60 -2.21 -0.86 0.36
N ARG A 61 -1.93 -1.60 1.43
CA ARG A 61 -1.79 -1.01 2.77
C ARG A 61 -0.65 0.02 2.84
N THR A 62 0.49 -0.26 2.21
CA THR A 62 1.62 0.69 2.15
C THR A 62 1.24 1.96 1.40
N LEU A 63 0.51 1.83 0.27
CA LEU A 63 -0.02 2.98 -0.48
C LEU A 63 -1.01 3.80 0.35
N ASP A 64 -1.93 3.15 1.04
CA ASP A 64 -2.90 3.86 1.89
C ASP A 64 -2.22 4.59 3.05
N LEU A 65 -1.21 4.00 3.68
CA LEU A 65 -0.41 4.66 4.72
C LEU A 65 0.35 5.88 4.17
N PHE A 66 0.92 5.77 2.98
CA PHE A 66 1.56 6.90 2.31
C PHE A 66 0.58 8.05 2.07
N PHE A 67 -0.59 7.78 1.48
CA PHE A 67 -1.60 8.80 1.22
C PHE A 67 -2.17 9.39 2.51
N ALA A 68 -2.44 8.58 3.52
CA ALA A 68 -2.91 9.05 4.83
C ALA A 68 -1.88 9.98 5.49
N ARG A 69 -0.59 9.64 5.37
CA ARG A 69 0.51 10.47 5.86
C ARG A 69 0.57 11.79 5.11
N LEU A 70 0.60 11.75 3.77
CA LEU A 70 0.67 12.94 2.93
C LEU A 70 -0.55 13.85 3.20
N GLU A 71 -1.77 13.30 3.25
CA GLU A 71 -2.98 14.06 3.57
C GLU A 71 -2.90 14.71 4.96
N GLY A 72 -2.42 13.97 5.96
CA GLY A 72 -2.24 14.49 7.32
C GLY A 72 -1.28 15.67 7.37
N ASP A 73 -0.17 15.62 6.62
CA ASP A 73 0.80 16.69 6.53
C ASP A 73 0.25 17.91 5.78
N LEU A 74 -0.44 17.69 4.65
CA LEU A 74 -1.05 18.76 3.86
C LEU A 74 -2.16 19.49 4.60
N ARG A 75 -2.96 18.80 5.39
CA ARG A 75 -4.01 19.39 6.24
C ARG A 75 -3.46 20.31 7.32
N GLN A 76 -2.21 20.12 7.70
CA GLN A 76 -1.50 20.97 8.67
C GLN A 76 -0.68 22.08 8.01
N ALA A 77 -0.75 22.24 6.69
CA ALA A 77 -0.06 23.30 6.00
C ALA A 77 -0.50 24.68 6.51
N MET A 78 0.47 25.59 6.64
CA MET A 78 0.22 26.94 7.15
C MET A 78 0.89 28.00 6.27
N PRO A 79 0.27 29.18 6.12
CA PRO A 79 0.74 30.25 5.25
C PRO A 79 1.92 31.03 5.85
N ARG A 80 2.89 30.33 6.43
CA ARG A 80 4.08 30.93 7.04
C ARG A 80 5.30 30.80 6.11
N PRO A 81 5.81 31.87 5.53
CA PRO A 81 7.07 31.85 4.80
C PRO A 81 8.24 31.46 5.71
N ALA A 82 9.21 30.75 5.16
CA ALA A 82 10.47 30.45 5.81
C ALA A 82 11.52 31.57 5.49
N ARG A 83 12.45 31.83 6.40
CA ARG A 83 13.58 32.75 6.16
C ARG A 83 14.82 31.94 5.80
N LEU A 84 15.43 32.30 4.66
CA LEU A 84 16.71 31.80 4.22
C LEU A 84 17.75 32.90 4.28
N SER A 85 18.40 33.12 5.43
CA SER A 85 19.24 34.29 5.67
C SER A 85 18.46 35.58 5.43
N GLU A 86 18.78 36.31 4.39
CA GLU A 86 18.11 37.59 4.03
C GLU A 86 16.91 37.41 3.08
N ALA A 87 16.72 36.21 2.50
CA ALA A 87 15.63 35.93 1.57
C ALA A 87 14.45 35.25 2.28
N ARG A 88 13.25 35.42 1.71
CA ARG A 88 12.06 34.70 2.14
C ARG A 88 11.75 33.58 1.14
N GLU A 89 11.54 32.38 1.64
CA GLU A 89 11.02 31.27 0.87
C GLU A 89 9.50 31.19 1.07
N PRO A 90 8.70 31.03 -0.01
CA PRO A 90 7.24 30.94 0.09
C PRO A 90 6.79 29.86 1.07
N ALA A 91 5.64 30.06 1.69
CA ALA A 91 5.03 29.08 2.60
C ALA A 91 4.81 27.73 1.93
N TRP A 92 4.54 27.76 0.63
CA TRP A 92 4.36 26.59 -0.24
C TRP A 92 5.21 26.78 -1.50
N LEU A 93 6.04 25.79 -1.81
CA LEU A 93 6.88 25.76 -3.01
C LEU A 93 6.66 24.42 -3.71
N GLY A 94 6.01 24.47 -4.86
CA GLY A 94 5.81 23.33 -5.74
C GLY A 94 6.52 23.58 -7.06
N ALA A 95 7.37 22.66 -7.47
CA ALA A 95 8.13 22.73 -8.71
C ALA A 95 8.18 21.35 -9.38
N THR A 96 8.55 21.35 -10.65
CA THR A 96 8.84 20.13 -11.39
C THR A 96 10.35 20.10 -11.67
N ASP A 97 10.98 18.96 -11.39
CA ASP A 97 12.40 18.75 -11.65
C ASP A 97 12.68 18.45 -13.15
N ALA A 98 13.94 18.27 -13.50
CA ALA A 98 14.38 18.00 -14.87
C ALA A 98 13.87 16.63 -15.41
N THR A 99 13.42 15.74 -14.54
CA THR A 99 12.89 14.41 -14.89
C THR A 99 11.36 14.42 -15.04
N GLY A 100 10.71 15.57 -14.84
CA GLY A 100 9.26 15.71 -14.90
C GLY A 100 8.54 15.32 -13.59
N ASN A 101 9.29 15.01 -12.54
CA ASN A 101 8.73 14.69 -11.23
C ASN A 101 8.59 15.94 -10.37
N SER A 102 7.65 15.91 -9.43
CA SER A 102 7.40 17.05 -8.57
C SER A 102 8.30 17.07 -7.33
N VAL A 103 8.71 18.28 -6.96
CA VAL A 103 9.33 18.61 -5.69
C VAL A 103 8.42 19.57 -4.95
N LEU A 104 8.06 19.21 -3.71
CA LEU A 104 7.20 20.00 -2.86
C LEU A 104 7.96 20.38 -1.58
N ALA A 105 7.85 21.64 -1.14
CA ALA A 105 8.25 22.08 0.18
C ALA A 105 7.20 23.03 0.75
N PHE A 106 6.80 22.85 2.02
CA PHE A 106 5.77 23.66 2.65
C PHE A 106 5.98 23.80 4.15
N SER A 107 5.37 24.81 4.72
CA SER A 107 5.35 25.04 6.16
C SER A 107 4.18 24.29 6.79
N ARG A 108 4.44 23.47 7.82
CA ARG A 108 3.48 22.66 8.55
C ARG A 108 3.36 23.09 9.99
N ALA A 109 2.15 23.11 10.56
CA ALA A 109 1.91 23.35 11.97
C ALA A 109 2.32 22.13 12.81
N GLY A 110 2.88 22.39 13.98
CA GLY A 110 3.35 21.35 14.90
C GLY A 110 4.59 20.60 14.40
N PRO A 111 5.49 20.20 15.31
CA PRO A 111 6.59 19.31 14.98
C PRO A 111 6.07 17.90 14.79
N GLU A 112 6.68 17.13 13.89
CA GLU A 112 6.41 15.71 13.79
C GLU A 112 7.06 14.94 14.95
N PHE A 113 8.29 15.40 15.28
CA PHE A 113 9.03 14.90 16.43
C PHE A 113 9.23 16.06 17.37
N SER A 114 8.82 15.93 18.61
CA SER A 114 8.97 16.91 19.68
C SER A 114 10.45 16.96 20.12
N LEU A 115 11.33 17.53 19.29
CA LEU A 115 12.75 17.67 19.63
C LEU A 115 13.02 18.92 20.47
N GLU A 116 12.14 19.93 20.41
CA GLU A 116 12.26 21.15 21.21
C GLU A 116 10.89 21.63 21.69
N THR A 117 10.79 21.88 22.98
CA THR A 117 9.62 22.49 23.61
C THR A 117 9.47 23.93 23.08
N GLY A 118 8.44 24.21 22.28
CA GLY A 118 8.15 25.53 21.74
C GLY A 118 8.29 25.71 20.22
N SER A 119 8.62 24.65 19.48
CA SER A 119 8.61 24.69 18.03
C SER A 119 7.18 24.84 17.49
N ALA A 120 6.86 26.02 16.93
CA ALA A 120 5.54 26.34 16.39
C ALA A 120 5.24 25.64 15.05
N GLY A 121 6.05 24.67 14.64
CA GLY A 121 5.90 23.91 13.39
C GLY A 121 7.22 23.63 12.69
N GLN A 122 7.13 23.03 11.51
CA GLN A 122 8.27 22.51 10.77
C GLN A 122 8.15 22.74 9.26
N ARG A 123 9.29 22.90 8.58
CA ARG A 123 9.35 22.86 7.12
C ARG A 123 9.46 21.42 6.67
N LEU A 124 8.56 21.00 5.81
CA LEU A 124 8.46 19.67 5.23
C LEU A 124 8.53 19.72 3.71
N GLY A 125 8.89 18.62 3.10
CA GLY A 125 8.81 18.45 1.66
C GLY A 125 8.63 17.02 1.24
N TYR A 126 8.34 16.85 -0.05
CA TYR A 126 8.23 15.55 -0.73
C TYR A 126 8.94 15.65 -2.06
N ARG A 127 9.67 14.61 -2.44
CA ARG A 127 10.28 14.49 -3.76
C ARG A 127 10.34 13.03 -4.21
N PHE A 128 10.45 12.83 -5.50
CA PHE A 128 10.82 11.55 -6.08
C PHE A 128 12.34 11.45 -6.22
N ARG A 129 12.92 10.32 -5.82
CA ARG A 129 14.33 10.02 -6.04
C ARG A 129 14.56 8.51 -6.07
N GLU A 130 15.32 8.04 -7.07
CA GLU A 130 15.80 6.65 -7.15
C GLU A 130 14.71 5.58 -6.97
N GLY A 131 13.51 5.80 -7.57
CA GLY A 131 12.40 4.84 -7.48
C GLY A 131 11.58 4.91 -6.21
N ALA A 132 11.79 5.93 -5.37
CA ALA A 132 11.06 6.15 -4.13
C ALA A 132 10.49 7.58 -4.02
N VAL A 133 9.40 7.74 -3.28
CA VAL A 133 8.96 9.03 -2.78
C VAL A 133 9.56 9.24 -1.40
N GLU A 134 10.35 10.29 -1.26
CA GLU A 134 11.00 10.69 -0.02
C GLU A 134 10.24 11.85 0.65
N VAL A 135 10.18 11.81 2.00
CA VAL A 135 9.84 12.97 2.83
C VAL A 135 11.12 13.71 3.22
N LEU A 136 11.05 15.03 3.19
CA LEU A 136 12.14 15.93 3.49
C LEU A 136 11.84 16.70 4.76
N TYR A 137 12.79 16.72 5.70
CA TYR A 137 12.68 17.44 6.96
C TYR A 137 13.77 18.50 7.08
N TRP A 138 13.39 19.75 7.30
CA TRP A 138 14.31 20.78 7.75
C TRP A 138 14.20 20.95 9.25
N ALA A 139 15.33 21.07 9.92
CA ALA A 139 15.38 21.18 11.39
C ALA A 139 14.63 22.43 11.91
N SER A 140 14.50 23.48 11.10
CA SER A 140 13.84 24.73 11.49
C SER A 140 13.19 25.41 10.27
N TYR A 141 12.17 26.23 10.50
CA TYR A 141 11.60 27.08 9.45
C TYR A 141 12.65 28.04 8.89
N ASP A 142 13.30 28.75 9.80
CA ASP A 142 14.30 29.78 9.48
C ASP A 142 15.68 29.12 9.54
N ARG A 143 16.41 29.16 8.43
CA ARG A 143 17.68 28.47 8.26
C ARG A 143 18.64 29.20 7.35
N PRO A 144 19.95 28.98 7.45
CA PRO A 144 20.91 29.43 6.46
C PRO A 144 20.61 28.85 5.07
N ARG A 145 21.05 29.55 4.03
CA ARG A 145 21.02 29.01 2.67
C ARG A 145 21.94 27.78 2.57
N GLY A 146 21.53 26.79 1.75
CA GLY A 146 22.35 25.59 1.49
C GLY A 146 22.30 24.53 2.59
N VAL A 147 21.39 24.66 3.57
CA VAL A 147 21.13 23.59 4.52
C VAL A 147 20.20 22.57 3.87
N ASP A 148 20.75 21.39 3.59
CA ASP A 148 20.00 20.27 3.03
C ASP A 148 19.04 19.68 4.07
N PRO A 149 17.86 19.19 3.64
CA PRO A 149 16.96 18.48 4.51
C PRO A 149 17.45 17.07 4.79
N SER A 150 17.07 16.50 5.93
CA SER A 150 17.10 15.07 6.13
C SER A 150 16.02 14.43 5.27
N ALA A 151 16.37 13.39 4.50
CA ALA A 151 15.47 12.71 3.59
C ALA A 151 15.25 11.26 4.04
N TYR A 152 14.00 10.79 3.99
CA TYR A 152 13.61 9.43 4.34
C TYR A 152 12.66 8.88 3.28
N ALA A 153 12.95 7.69 2.76
CA ALA A 153 12.05 7.00 1.84
C ALA A 153 10.75 6.62 2.57
N LEU A 154 9.61 6.99 1.98
CA LEU A 154 8.27 6.65 2.49
C LEU A 154 7.59 5.57 1.65
N LEU A 155 7.86 5.54 0.36
CA LEU A 155 7.21 4.66 -0.58
C LEU A 155 8.18 4.30 -1.70
N ASP A 156 8.50 3.02 -1.79
CA ASP A 156 9.36 2.44 -2.83
C ASP A 156 8.55 1.88 -3.99
N GLY A 157 9.25 1.49 -5.08
CA GLY A 157 8.62 0.88 -6.25
C GLY A 157 7.83 1.87 -7.09
N ILE A 158 8.26 3.13 -7.15
CA ILE A 158 7.63 4.24 -7.87
C ILE A 158 8.41 4.53 -9.15
N ALA A 159 7.70 4.79 -10.24
CA ALA A 159 8.26 5.26 -11.50
C ALA A 159 8.04 6.75 -11.74
N GLY A 160 7.04 7.37 -11.07
CA GLY A 160 6.75 8.80 -11.23
C GLY A 160 5.90 9.35 -10.09
N PHE A 161 6.18 10.60 -9.72
CA PHE A 161 5.45 11.35 -8.69
C PHE A 161 5.19 12.77 -9.19
N GLN A 162 3.94 13.09 -9.48
CA GLN A 162 3.54 14.38 -10.03
C GLN A 162 2.46 15.01 -9.16
N LEU A 163 2.58 16.31 -8.95
CA LEU A 163 1.65 17.12 -8.18
C LEU A 163 1.09 18.25 -9.05
N ALA A 164 -0.19 18.51 -8.90
CA ALA A 164 -0.82 19.70 -9.43
C ALA A 164 -1.60 20.41 -8.32
N TYR A 165 -1.66 21.74 -8.40
CA TYR A 165 -2.19 22.60 -7.36
C TYR A 165 -3.44 23.32 -7.87
N LEU A 166 -4.50 23.31 -7.09
CA LEU A 166 -5.77 23.97 -7.43
C LEU A 166 -5.72 25.45 -7.08
N THR A 167 -5.86 26.30 -8.08
CA THR A 167 -5.95 27.76 -7.93
C THR A 167 -7.30 28.18 -7.35
N LYS A 168 -7.41 29.45 -6.92
CA LYS A 168 -8.68 30.05 -6.48
C LYS A 168 -9.76 30.04 -7.57
N ASP A 169 -9.36 30.15 -8.84
CA ASP A 169 -10.24 30.20 -10.00
C ASP A 169 -10.60 28.79 -10.54
N GLY A 170 -10.16 27.72 -9.87
CA GLY A 170 -10.49 26.33 -10.22
C GLY A 170 -9.59 25.71 -11.28
N ALA A 171 -8.50 26.36 -11.69
CA ALA A 171 -7.53 25.81 -12.62
C ALA A 171 -6.48 24.92 -11.89
N TRP A 172 -5.96 23.91 -12.56
CA TRP A 172 -4.87 23.08 -12.07
C TRP A 172 -3.53 23.58 -12.68
N VAL A 173 -2.54 23.82 -11.82
CA VAL A 173 -1.20 24.25 -12.21
C VAL A 173 -0.14 23.35 -11.60
N ASN A 174 1.00 23.16 -12.28
CA ASN A 174 2.06 22.24 -11.83
C ASN A 174 3.13 22.93 -10.98
N THR A 175 3.06 24.23 -10.82
CA THR A 175 4.03 25.04 -10.05
C THR A 175 3.32 25.96 -9.07
N TRP A 176 3.95 26.19 -7.91
CA TRP A 176 3.48 27.10 -6.88
C TRP A 176 4.68 27.78 -6.19
N PRO A 177 4.66 29.08 -5.84
CA PRO A 177 3.51 29.99 -5.97
C PRO A 177 3.22 30.37 -7.43
N ASN A 178 1.94 30.66 -7.70
CA ASN A 178 1.50 31.21 -8.97
C ASN A 178 1.06 32.67 -8.78
N SER A 179 1.25 33.51 -9.78
CA SER A 179 0.95 34.95 -9.68
C SER A 179 -0.52 35.24 -9.37
N GLY A 180 -0.77 36.08 -8.38
CA GLY A 180 -2.13 36.45 -7.94
C GLY A 180 -2.85 35.40 -7.09
N GLU A 181 -2.18 34.28 -6.74
CA GLU A 181 -2.73 33.24 -5.88
C GLU A 181 -2.43 33.48 -4.40
N SER A 182 -3.13 32.73 -3.54
CA SER A 182 -2.90 32.72 -2.09
C SER A 182 -1.58 32.05 -1.74
N ALA A 183 -1.15 32.18 -0.47
CA ALA A 183 0.06 31.52 0.02
C ALA A 183 0.02 29.98 -0.04
N LEU A 184 -1.18 29.39 -0.05
CA LEU A 184 -1.43 27.95 -0.15
C LEU A 184 -2.43 27.66 -1.28
N PRO A 185 -2.31 26.52 -2.00
CA PRO A 185 -3.33 26.06 -2.94
C PRO A 185 -4.59 25.61 -2.20
N ARG A 186 -5.72 25.49 -2.92
CA ARG A 186 -6.98 25.00 -2.36
C ARG A 186 -6.98 23.47 -2.21
N ALA A 187 -6.33 22.78 -3.14
CA ALA A 187 -6.19 21.32 -3.14
C ALA A 187 -4.91 20.92 -3.89
N VAL A 188 -4.47 19.70 -3.64
CA VAL A 188 -3.37 19.08 -4.37
C VAL A 188 -3.90 17.82 -5.05
N LYS A 189 -3.63 17.69 -6.33
CA LYS A 189 -3.81 16.46 -7.07
C LYS A 189 -2.48 15.73 -7.12
N VAL A 190 -2.49 14.48 -6.69
CA VAL A 190 -1.33 13.60 -6.65
C VAL A 190 -1.50 12.54 -7.73
N ASN A 191 -0.56 12.46 -8.67
CA ASN A 191 -0.45 11.38 -9.64
C ASN A 191 0.79 10.57 -9.32
N LEU A 192 0.59 9.33 -8.94
CA LEU A 192 1.62 8.37 -8.60
C LEU A 192 1.65 7.27 -9.66
N THR A 193 2.79 7.09 -10.32
CA THR A 193 3.00 5.97 -11.24
C THR A 193 3.86 4.92 -10.54
N LEU A 194 3.35 3.71 -10.40
CA LEU A 194 4.08 2.59 -9.81
C LEU A 194 5.06 1.98 -10.81
N ALA A 195 6.09 1.30 -10.33
CA ALA A 195 7.04 0.59 -11.19
C ALA A 195 6.38 -0.51 -12.04
N SER A 196 5.19 -0.99 -11.63
CA SER A 196 4.34 -1.90 -12.42
C SER A 196 3.66 -1.24 -13.62
N GLY A 197 3.75 0.10 -13.76
CA GLY A 197 3.06 0.89 -14.79
C GLY A 197 1.65 1.35 -14.41
N GLU A 198 1.15 0.95 -13.27
CA GLU A 198 -0.16 1.35 -12.75
C GLU A 198 -0.11 2.80 -12.26
N ALA A 199 -1.12 3.60 -12.63
CA ALA A 199 -1.24 4.99 -12.21
C ALA A 199 -2.37 5.16 -11.18
N ILE A 200 -2.08 5.90 -10.12
CA ILE A 200 -3.01 6.21 -9.04
C ILE A 200 -3.15 7.73 -8.94
N GLU A 201 -4.37 8.23 -9.03
CA GLU A 201 -4.68 9.64 -8.83
C GLU A 201 -5.47 9.82 -7.53
N ARG A 202 -5.05 10.80 -6.71
CA ARG A 202 -5.75 11.22 -5.49
C ARG A 202 -5.83 12.74 -5.42
N TRP A 203 -6.96 13.25 -4.94
CA TRP A 203 -7.19 14.68 -4.71
C TRP A 203 -7.29 14.93 -3.22
N LEU A 204 -6.44 15.81 -2.72
CA LEU A 204 -6.30 16.12 -1.31
C LEU A 204 -6.62 17.61 -1.10
N ALA A 205 -7.70 17.89 -0.38
CA ALA A 205 -8.09 19.27 -0.08
C ALA A 205 -7.24 19.82 1.07
N LEU A 206 -6.80 21.08 0.92
CA LEU A 206 -6.26 21.86 2.01
C LEU A 206 -7.41 22.63 2.68
N ARG A 207 -7.28 22.86 3.98
CA ARG A 207 -8.29 23.64 4.73
C ARG A 207 -8.23 25.11 4.41
#